data_5258fd53e250b67db2189699f1bfe6c6
#
_entry.id   5258fd53e250b67db2189699f1bfe6c6
#
_cell.length_a   1.000
_cell.length_b   1.000
_cell.length_c   1.000
_cell.angle_alpha   90.00
_cell.angle_beta   90.00
_cell.angle_gamma   90.00
#
_symmetry.space_group_name_H-M   'P 1'
#
loop_
_entity.id
_entity.type
_entity.pdbx_description
1 polymer ?
#
loop_
_entity_poly.entity_id
_entity_poly.type
_entity_poly.pdbx_seq_one_letter_code
_entity_poly.pdbx_strand_id
1 'polypeptide(L)'
;MNNFFYSKLAVQNLKNNRKTYVPYILTCIFTTAMFFVVGTIANIKWADSDALHSLLTFALATVGIFSAIFLFYTNSFLIKQRKKEFGLYNILGMEKRHIAKILFIIETAYTYIFGTAAGIAIGALFSKLTFLLLLKILKFGGNIDFRFYQSTVDITALVFGAIALLNLAHNLLCISLSNPVELLKGGNKGEKEPKAKVLTAGGG
;
A
#
# COMPACT_ATOMS: atom_id res chain seq x y z
N MET A 1 14.31 26.64 8.24
CA MET A 1 13.33 25.86 9.02
C MET A 1 13.82 24.42 9.08
N ASN A 2 13.96 23.85 10.30
CA ASN A 2 14.66 22.59 10.53
C ASN A 2 13.89 21.37 9.96
N ASN A 3 14.51 20.60 9.07
CA ASN A 3 13.96 19.33 8.55
C ASN A 3 13.59 18.33 9.68
N PHE A 4 14.28 18.45 10.83
CA PHE A 4 13.99 17.65 12.03
C PHE A 4 12.62 17.93 12.66
N PHE A 5 12.10 19.15 12.54
CA PHE A 5 10.78 19.51 13.02
C PHE A 5 9.67 18.82 12.24
N TYR A 6 9.79 18.75 10.91
CA TYR A 6 8.80 18.10 10.05
C TYR A 6 8.78 16.58 10.23
N SER A 7 9.94 15.95 10.43
CA SER A 7 10.01 14.51 10.69
C SER A 7 9.36 14.14 12.04
N LYS A 8 9.60 14.95 13.07
CA LYS A 8 8.97 14.78 14.40
C LYS A 8 7.44 14.96 14.31
N LEU A 9 7.00 15.95 13.55
CA LEU A 9 5.57 16.22 13.33
C LEU A 9 4.89 15.05 12.57
N ALA A 10 5.56 14.48 11.56
CA ALA A 10 5.04 13.35 10.81
C ALA A 10 4.91 12.09 11.68
N VAL A 11 5.92 11.79 12.50
CA VAL A 11 5.86 10.65 13.44
C VAL A 11 4.77 10.85 14.49
N GLN A 12 4.62 12.08 15.01
CA GLN A 12 3.54 12.42 15.95
C GLN A 12 2.16 12.23 15.30
N ASN A 13 2.02 12.63 14.03
CA ASN A 13 0.78 12.48 13.27
C ASN A 13 0.45 11.00 13.01
N LEU A 14 1.44 10.19 12.64
CA LEU A 14 1.29 8.74 12.52
C LEU A 14 0.82 8.12 13.84
N LYS A 15 1.35 8.57 14.97
CA LYS A 15 0.99 8.09 16.31
C LYS A 15 -0.43 8.49 16.70
N ASN A 16 -0.83 9.71 16.41
CA ASN A 16 -2.17 10.22 16.75
C ASN A 16 -3.28 9.60 15.88
N ASN A 17 -2.98 9.30 14.60
CA ASN A 17 -3.91 8.73 13.64
C ASN A 17 -3.76 7.22 13.47
N ARG A 18 -3.39 6.48 14.49
CA ARG A 18 -3.14 5.03 14.45
C ARG A 18 -4.27 4.24 13.81
N LYS A 19 -5.53 4.58 14.10
CA LYS A 19 -6.71 3.86 13.56
C LYS A 19 -6.77 3.87 12.04
N THR A 20 -6.19 4.89 11.41
CA THR A 20 -6.19 5.05 9.95
C THR A 20 -4.91 4.47 9.31
N TYR A 21 -3.75 4.62 9.98
CA TYR A 21 -2.47 4.16 9.43
C TYR A 21 -2.19 2.67 9.65
N VAL A 22 -2.64 2.08 10.77
CA VAL A 22 -2.39 0.68 11.09
C VAL A 22 -2.92 -0.26 10.00
N PRO A 23 -4.15 -0.11 9.49
CA PRO A 23 -4.61 -0.96 8.38
C PRO A 23 -3.76 -0.83 7.12
N TYR A 24 -3.31 0.39 6.79
CA TYR A 24 -2.45 0.62 5.64
C TYR A 24 -1.07 -0.03 5.78
N ILE A 25 -0.43 0.12 6.94
CA ILE A 25 0.86 -0.51 7.23
C ILE A 25 0.74 -2.04 7.20
N LEU A 26 -0.31 -2.59 7.81
CA LEU A 26 -0.59 -4.03 7.78
C LEU A 26 -0.78 -4.55 6.35
N THR A 27 -1.52 -3.82 5.52
CA THR A 27 -1.69 -4.17 4.10
C THR A 27 -0.35 -4.15 3.37
N CYS A 28 0.50 -3.14 3.61
CA CYS A 28 1.82 -3.05 3.02
C CYS A 28 2.72 -4.23 3.43
N ILE A 29 2.75 -4.56 4.71
CA ILE A 29 3.51 -5.69 5.26
C ILE A 29 3.04 -7.00 4.63
N PHE A 30 1.73 -7.24 4.63
CA PHE A 30 1.14 -8.49 4.14
C PHE A 30 1.38 -8.68 2.63
N THR A 31 1.11 -7.66 1.83
CA THR A 31 1.31 -7.73 0.36
C THR A 31 2.78 -7.90 0.01
N THR A 32 3.68 -7.20 0.70
CA THR A 32 5.13 -7.35 0.51
C THR A 32 5.60 -8.76 0.90
N ALA A 33 5.13 -9.28 2.03
CA ALA A 33 5.48 -10.61 2.49
C ALA A 33 5.02 -11.69 1.50
N MET A 34 3.77 -11.61 1.02
CA MET A 34 3.23 -12.52 -0.01
C MET A 34 4.05 -12.48 -1.30
N PHE A 35 4.34 -11.27 -1.80
CA PHE A 35 5.16 -11.11 -3.01
C PHE A 35 6.56 -11.69 -2.83
N PHE A 36 7.19 -11.44 -1.68
CA PHE A 36 8.52 -11.96 -1.35
C PHE A 36 8.54 -13.49 -1.28
N VAL A 37 7.55 -14.11 -0.65
CA VAL A 37 7.42 -15.57 -0.54
C VAL A 37 7.32 -16.19 -1.94
N VAL A 38 6.41 -15.69 -2.78
CA VAL A 38 6.23 -16.20 -4.14
C VAL A 38 7.49 -15.97 -4.98
N GLY A 39 8.11 -14.79 -4.88
CA GLY A 39 9.35 -14.45 -5.57
C GLY A 39 10.53 -15.34 -5.17
N THR A 40 10.65 -15.67 -3.88
CA THR A 40 11.69 -16.60 -3.41
C THR A 40 11.50 -17.99 -3.99
N ILE A 41 10.27 -18.49 -4.02
CA ILE A 41 9.94 -19.82 -4.57
C ILE A 41 10.15 -19.85 -6.10
N ALA A 42 9.79 -18.77 -6.80
CA ALA A 42 9.96 -18.65 -8.24
C ALA A 42 11.45 -18.64 -8.67
N ASN A 43 12.33 -18.11 -7.82
CA ASN A 43 13.79 -18.08 -8.09
C ASN A 43 14.51 -19.38 -7.77
N ILE A 44 13.86 -20.36 -7.12
CA ILE A 44 14.45 -21.68 -6.87
C ILE A 44 14.47 -22.45 -8.20
N LYS A 45 15.62 -23.05 -8.51
CA LYS A 45 15.73 -23.95 -9.66
C LYS A 45 15.01 -25.27 -9.34
N TRP A 46 13.77 -25.36 -9.76
CA TRP A 46 13.01 -26.61 -9.73
C TRP A 46 13.51 -27.49 -10.87
N ALA A 47 14.11 -28.62 -10.56
CA ALA A 47 14.75 -29.53 -11.52
C ALA A 47 13.90 -29.69 -12.80
N ASP A 48 14.44 -29.24 -13.93
CA ASP A 48 14.02 -29.49 -15.33
C ASP A 48 12.54 -29.25 -15.72
N SER A 49 11.75 -28.53 -14.92
CA SER A 49 10.38 -28.22 -15.33
C SER A 49 10.19 -26.74 -15.67
N ASP A 50 10.43 -26.38 -16.93
CA ASP A 50 10.16 -25.05 -17.49
C ASP A 50 8.70 -24.60 -17.27
N ALA A 51 7.79 -25.56 -17.25
CA ALA A 51 6.38 -25.31 -16.99
C ALA A 51 6.14 -24.76 -15.55
N LEU A 52 6.81 -25.33 -14.54
CA LEU A 52 6.67 -24.87 -13.16
C LEU A 52 7.27 -23.49 -12.97
N HIS A 53 8.42 -23.21 -13.58
CA HIS A 53 9.04 -21.88 -13.55
C HIS A 53 8.13 -20.83 -14.21
N SER A 54 7.56 -21.12 -15.36
CA SER A 54 6.63 -20.23 -16.06
C SER A 54 5.38 -19.95 -15.22
N LEU A 55 4.83 -20.97 -14.58
CA LEU A 55 3.65 -20.85 -13.72
C LEU A 55 3.93 -19.99 -12.47
N LEU A 56 5.08 -20.18 -11.83
CA LEU A 56 5.49 -19.39 -10.68
C LEU A 56 5.78 -17.92 -11.04
N THR A 57 6.38 -17.68 -12.21
CA THR A 57 6.60 -16.31 -12.72
C THR A 57 5.27 -15.61 -13.01
N PHE A 58 4.31 -16.31 -13.59
CA PHE A 58 2.97 -15.79 -13.81
C PHE A 58 2.26 -15.48 -12.47
N ALA A 59 2.40 -16.37 -11.48
CA ALA A 59 1.86 -16.15 -10.14
C ALA A 59 2.49 -14.91 -9.48
N LEU A 60 3.81 -14.72 -9.63
CA LEU A 60 4.52 -13.54 -9.11
C LEU A 60 3.99 -12.25 -9.73
N ALA A 61 3.83 -12.22 -11.06
CA ALA A 61 3.25 -11.05 -11.75
C ALA A 61 1.82 -10.77 -11.27
N THR A 62 1.01 -11.79 -11.11
CA THR A 62 -0.37 -11.67 -10.61
C THR A 62 -0.41 -11.09 -9.20
N VAL A 63 0.40 -11.62 -8.28
CA VAL A 63 0.51 -11.10 -6.91
C VAL A 63 1.00 -9.65 -6.91
N GLY A 64 1.93 -9.29 -7.80
CA GLY A 64 2.42 -7.92 -7.96
C GLY A 64 1.31 -6.94 -8.37
N ILE A 65 0.51 -7.31 -9.36
CA ILE A 65 -0.62 -6.50 -9.83
C ILE A 65 -1.67 -6.34 -8.72
N PHE A 66 -2.06 -7.41 -8.06
CA PHE A 66 -3.00 -7.34 -6.94
C PHE A 66 -2.47 -6.48 -5.79
N SER A 67 -1.18 -6.61 -5.46
CA SER A 67 -0.55 -5.77 -4.44
C SER A 67 -0.61 -4.29 -4.80
N ALA A 68 -0.36 -3.94 -6.06
CA ALA A 68 -0.45 -2.56 -6.53
C ALA A 68 -1.88 -2.01 -6.40
N ILE A 69 -2.88 -2.76 -6.85
CA ILE A 69 -4.29 -2.38 -6.74
C ILE A 69 -4.70 -2.20 -5.28
N PHE A 70 -4.33 -3.15 -4.41
CA PHE A 70 -4.69 -3.13 -2.99
C PHE A 70 -4.07 -1.95 -2.25
N LEU A 71 -2.78 -1.69 -2.49
CA LEU A 71 -2.07 -0.57 -1.88
C LEU A 71 -2.60 0.77 -2.39
N PHE A 72 -2.92 0.87 -3.68
CA PHE A 72 -3.51 2.07 -4.25
C PHE A 72 -4.90 2.35 -3.67
N TYR A 73 -5.74 1.33 -3.55
CA TYR A 73 -7.07 1.44 -2.95
C TYR A 73 -7.01 1.88 -1.48
N THR A 74 -6.16 1.20 -0.69
CA THR A 74 -6.00 1.50 0.74
C THR A 74 -5.42 2.89 0.96
N ASN A 75 -4.45 3.30 0.13
CA ASN A 75 -3.89 4.66 0.14
C ASN A 75 -4.95 5.73 -0.20
N SER A 76 -5.77 5.47 -1.22
CA SER A 76 -6.86 6.38 -1.60
C SER A 76 -7.90 6.56 -0.48
N PHE A 77 -8.18 5.48 0.25
CA PHE A 77 -9.06 5.53 1.42
C PHE A 77 -8.44 6.38 2.54
N LEU A 78 -7.15 6.20 2.82
CA LEU A 78 -6.41 6.97 3.82
C LEU A 78 -6.46 8.47 3.52
N ILE A 79 -6.25 8.88 2.27
CA ILE A 79 -6.31 10.29 1.87
C ILE A 79 -7.72 10.86 2.06
N LYS A 80 -8.76 10.12 1.70
CA LYS A 80 -10.15 10.58 1.87
C LYS A 80 -10.47 10.91 3.32
N GLN A 81 -10.01 10.11 4.26
CA GLN A 81 -10.20 10.36 5.69
C GLN A 81 -9.46 11.63 6.16
N ARG A 82 -8.27 11.90 5.59
CA ARG A 82 -7.43 13.04 5.98
C ARG A 82 -7.82 14.36 5.31
N LYS A 83 -8.63 14.34 4.26
CA LYS A 83 -9.08 15.56 3.58
C LYS A 83 -9.68 16.59 4.55
N LYS A 84 -10.36 16.15 5.59
CA LYS A 84 -10.92 17.04 6.61
C LYS A 84 -9.84 17.77 7.42
N GLU A 85 -8.77 17.08 7.79
CA GLU A 85 -7.64 17.65 8.54
C GLU A 85 -6.91 18.71 7.70
N PHE A 86 -6.72 18.44 6.40
CA PHE A 86 -6.10 19.41 5.49
C PHE A 86 -6.96 20.64 5.26
N GLY A 87 -8.29 20.49 5.23
CA GLY A 87 -9.20 21.61 5.18
C GLY A 87 -9.02 22.57 6.38
N LEU A 88 -8.83 22.01 7.56
CA LEU A 88 -8.62 22.78 8.80
C LEU A 88 -7.30 23.56 8.78
N TYR A 89 -6.19 22.91 8.36
CA TYR A 89 -4.87 23.58 8.25
C TYR A 89 -4.89 24.76 7.26
N ASN A 90 -5.72 24.65 6.23
CA ASN A 90 -5.87 25.71 5.25
C ASN A 90 -6.62 26.95 5.78
N ILE A 91 -7.60 26.77 6.67
CA ILE A 91 -8.30 27.89 7.33
C ILE A 91 -7.36 28.62 8.29
N LEU A 92 -6.44 27.92 8.94
CA LEU A 92 -5.42 28.48 9.83
C LEU A 92 -4.33 29.28 9.08
N GLY A 93 -4.50 29.53 7.76
CA GLY A 93 -3.59 30.38 6.99
C GLY A 93 -2.28 29.70 6.60
N MET A 94 -2.14 28.40 6.79
CA MET A 94 -0.95 27.66 6.38
C MET A 94 -0.98 27.40 4.86
N GLU A 95 0.06 27.86 4.14
CA GLU A 95 0.14 27.67 2.69
C GLU A 95 0.02 26.19 2.32
N LYS A 96 -1.09 25.85 1.65
CA LYS A 96 -1.52 24.49 1.31
C LYS A 96 -0.42 23.58 0.73
N ARG A 97 0.44 24.20 -0.09
CA ARG A 97 1.38 23.45 -0.92
C ARG A 97 2.62 22.96 -0.17
N HIS A 98 3.11 23.72 0.82
CA HIS A 98 4.37 23.38 1.50
C HIS A 98 4.17 22.30 2.55
N ILE A 99 3.20 22.47 3.43
CA ILE A 99 3.04 21.58 4.59
C ILE A 99 2.46 20.24 4.17
N ALA A 100 1.44 20.23 3.32
CA ALA A 100 0.85 18.99 2.84
C ALA A 100 1.86 18.15 2.05
N LYS A 101 2.67 18.78 1.18
CA LYS A 101 3.71 18.08 0.42
C LYS A 101 4.75 17.45 1.34
N ILE A 102 5.30 18.21 2.27
CA ILE A 102 6.35 17.71 3.17
C ILE A 102 5.81 16.59 4.06
N LEU A 103 4.62 16.77 4.62
CA LEU A 103 4.02 15.78 5.50
C LEU A 103 3.74 14.47 4.76
N PHE A 104 3.17 14.54 3.55
CA PHE A 104 2.90 13.35 2.75
C PHE A 104 4.14 12.63 2.27
N ILE A 105 5.17 13.35 1.85
CA ILE A 105 6.44 12.74 1.44
C ILE A 105 7.04 11.96 2.60
N ILE A 106 7.08 12.57 3.78
CA ILE A 106 7.68 11.94 4.95
C ILE A 106 6.83 10.76 5.41
N GLU A 107 5.53 10.89 5.50
CA GLU A 107 4.62 9.81 5.93
C GLU A 107 4.65 8.63 4.96
N THR A 108 4.62 8.89 3.65
CA THR A 108 4.73 7.85 2.62
C THR A 108 6.08 7.15 2.71
N ALA A 109 7.18 7.90 2.87
CA ALA A 109 8.51 7.33 3.01
C ALA A 109 8.63 6.44 4.26
N TYR A 110 8.15 6.90 5.42
CA TYR A 110 8.16 6.08 6.64
C TYR A 110 7.32 4.81 6.49
N THR A 111 6.10 4.94 5.98
CA THR A 111 5.19 3.79 5.82
C THR A 111 5.77 2.78 4.84
N TYR A 112 6.36 3.25 3.73
CA TYR A 112 7.00 2.41 2.74
C TYR A 112 8.23 1.70 3.33
N ILE A 113 9.15 2.42 3.95
CA ILE A 113 10.38 1.84 4.51
C ILE A 113 10.04 0.79 5.57
N PHE A 114 9.18 1.13 6.54
CA PHE A 114 8.78 0.20 7.59
C PHE A 114 7.96 -0.96 7.06
N GLY A 115 6.97 -0.69 6.21
CA GLY A 115 6.09 -1.71 5.64
C GLY A 115 6.86 -2.72 4.79
N THR A 116 7.74 -2.25 3.90
CA THR A 116 8.54 -3.11 3.03
C THR A 116 9.60 -3.88 3.81
N ALA A 117 10.34 -3.23 4.72
CA ALA A 117 11.34 -3.90 5.53
C ALA A 117 10.72 -4.99 6.42
N ALA A 118 9.63 -4.69 7.12
CA ALA A 118 8.90 -5.66 7.93
C ALA A 118 8.28 -6.77 7.05
N GLY A 119 7.74 -6.43 5.89
CA GLY A 119 7.19 -7.38 4.93
C GLY A 119 8.24 -8.35 4.40
N ILE A 120 9.44 -7.88 4.04
CA ILE A 120 10.57 -8.72 3.62
C ILE A 120 11.01 -9.62 4.78
N ALA A 121 11.14 -9.10 6.00
CA ALA A 121 11.54 -9.88 7.16
C ALA A 121 10.54 -11.02 7.46
N ILE A 122 9.26 -10.71 7.47
CA ILE A 122 8.18 -11.70 7.65
C ILE A 122 8.15 -12.67 6.47
N GLY A 123 8.23 -12.18 5.24
CA GLY A 123 8.27 -12.97 4.03
C GLY A 123 9.46 -13.95 4.01
N ALA A 124 10.61 -13.51 4.51
CA ALA A 124 11.78 -14.35 4.65
C ALA A 124 11.57 -15.54 5.61
N LEU A 125 10.90 -15.31 6.73
CA LEU A 125 10.55 -16.38 7.67
C LEU A 125 9.55 -17.36 7.06
N PHE A 126 8.50 -16.84 6.41
CA PHE A 126 7.47 -17.66 5.78
C PHE A 126 7.94 -18.36 4.51
N SER A 127 8.90 -17.81 3.77
CA SER A 127 9.41 -18.44 2.53
C SER A 127 10.05 -19.79 2.80
N LYS A 128 10.82 -19.92 3.88
CA LYS A 128 11.41 -21.22 4.30
C LYS A 128 10.32 -22.23 4.67
N LEU A 129 9.30 -21.80 5.38
CA LEU A 129 8.19 -22.66 5.79
C LEU A 129 7.37 -23.12 4.57
N THR A 130 7.05 -22.22 3.66
CA THR A 130 6.34 -22.54 2.42
C THR A 130 7.15 -23.46 1.50
N PHE A 131 8.46 -23.25 1.42
CA PHE A 131 9.36 -24.15 0.68
C PHE A 131 9.33 -25.58 1.22
N LEU A 132 9.43 -25.76 2.54
CA LEU A 132 9.36 -27.07 3.17
C LEU A 132 8.01 -27.76 2.96
N LEU A 133 6.91 -26.99 2.99
CA LEU A 133 5.57 -27.49 2.68
C LEU A 133 5.47 -27.96 1.22
N LEU A 134 6.00 -27.18 0.29
CA LEU A 134 6.02 -27.53 -1.14
C LEU A 134 6.79 -28.81 -1.42
N LEU A 135 7.99 -28.97 -0.84
CA LEU A 135 8.78 -30.20 -0.95
C LEU A 135 8.00 -31.42 -0.47
N LYS A 136 7.29 -31.28 0.65
CA LYS A 136 6.48 -32.36 1.21
C LYS A 136 5.28 -32.73 0.35
N ILE A 137 4.59 -31.72 -0.23
CA ILE A 137 3.41 -31.92 -1.07
C ILE A 137 3.78 -32.51 -2.43
N LEU A 138 4.83 -31.97 -3.05
CA LEU A 138 5.27 -32.39 -4.40
C LEU A 138 6.05 -33.70 -4.39
N LYS A 139 6.37 -34.25 -3.20
CA LYS A 139 7.18 -35.48 -3.03
C LYS A 139 8.46 -35.46 -3.85
N PHE A 140 9.07 -34.28 -4.01
CA PHE A 140 10.36 -34.17 -4.69
C PHE A 140 11.43 -34.90 -3.88
N GLY A 141 11.95 -36.00 -4.41
CA GLY A 141 13.01 -36.82 -3.79
C GLY A 141 14.44 -36.29 -4.01
N GLY A 142 14.60 -35.09 -4.52
CA GLY A 142 15.90 -34.48 -4.78
C GLY A 142 16.34 -33.53 -3.68
N ASN A 143 17.65 -33.44 -3.43
CA ASN A 143 18.23 -32.41 -2.55
C ASN A 143 18.14 -31.05 -3.24
N ILE A 144 17.02 -30.35 -3.03
CA ILE A 144 16.86 -28.96 -3.46
C ILE A 144 17.22 -28.08 -2.27
N ASP A 145 18.34 -27.34 -2.40
CA ASP A 145 18.79 -26.43 -1.36
C ASP A 145 17.99 -25.13 -1.36
N PHE A 146 17.46 -24.76 -0.20
CA PHE A 146 16.89 -23.46 0.00
C PHE A 146 17.99 -22.41 0.01
N ARG A 147 17.98 -21.51 -0.98
CA ARG A 147 18.90 -20.38 -1.05
C ARG A 147 18.14 -19.06 -0.98
N PHE A 148 18.66 -18.16 -0.19
CA PHE A 148 18.24 -16.76 -0.20
C PHE A 148 18.86 -16.06 -1.40
N TYR A 149 18.00 -15.59 -2.31
CA TYR A 149 18.46 -14.84 -3.48
C TYR A 149 18.35 -13.34 -3.18
N GLN A 150 19.49 -12.63 -3.19
CA GLN A 150 19.53 -11.17 -3.07
C GLN A 150 18.67 -10.50 -4.14
N SER A 151 18.65 -11.07 -5.33
CA SER A 151 17.79 -10.63 -6.43
C SER A 151 16.30 -10.53 -6.06
N THR A 152 15.78 -11.42 -5.20
CA THR A 152 14.39 -11.36 -4.74
C THR A 152 14.15 -10.14 -3.84
N VAL A 153 15.11 -9.80 -2.99
CA VAL A 153 15.04 -8.60 -2.14
C VAL A 153 15.03 -7.36 -3.01
N ASP A 154 15.93 -7.28 -3.99
CA ASP A 154 16.08 -6.13 -4.87
C ASP A 154 14.83 -5.92 -5.75
N ILE A 155 14.29 -6.99 -6.34
CA ILE A 155 13.05 -6.94 -7.13
C ILE A 155 11.88 -6.51 -6.25
N THR A 156 11.75 -7.06 -5.04
CA THR A 156 10.69 -6.68 -4.11
C THR A 156 10.79 -5.22 -3.74
N ALA A 157 11.98 -4.73 -3.37
CA ALA A 157 12.20 -3.33 -3.05
C ALA A 157 11.90 -2.40 -4.23
N LEU A 158 12.28 -2.80 -5.44
CA LEU A 158 12.03 -2.03 -6.67
C LEU A 158 10.52 -1.94 -6.98
N VAL A 159 9.81 -3.07 -6.97
CA VAL A 159 8.38 -3.13 -7.27
C VAL A 159 7.58 -2.30 -6.25
N PHE A 160 7.81 -2.52 -4.95
CA PHE A 160 7.12 -1.77 -3.92
C PHE A 160 7.56 -0.30 -3.86
N GLY A 161 8.81 0.02 -4.24
CA GLY A 161 9.28 1.38 -4.45
C GLY A 161 8.53 2.10 -5.57
N ALA A 162 8.33 1.43 -6.70
CA ALA A 162 7.55 1.97 -7.80
C ALA A 162 6.09 2.22 -7.38
N ILE A 163 5.47 1.27 -6.66
CA ILE A 163 4.11 1.43 -6.13
C ILE A 163 4.04 2.61 -5.15
N ALA A 164 5.03 2.78 -4.26
CA ALA A 164 5.09 3.90 -3.33
C ALA A 164 5.21 5.24 -4.06
N LEU A 165 6.03 5.32 -5.11
CA LEU A 165 6.17 6.53 -5.93
C LEU A 165 4.87 6.88 -6.66
N LEU A 166 4.16 5.89 -7.22
CA LEU A 166 2.86 6.09 -7.85
C LEU A 166 1.83 6.60 -6.84
N ASN A 167 1.79 6.01 -5.65
CA ASN A 167 0.92 6.45 -4.56
C ASN A 167 1.24 7.89 -4.12
N LEU A 168 2.54 8.22 -4.00
CA LEU A 168 2.97 9.58 -3.66
C LEU A 168 2.53 10.59 -4.73
N ALA A 169 2.75 10.27 -6.01
CA ALA A 169 2.33 11.12 -7.11
C ALA A 169 0.80 11.36 -7.11
N HIS A 170 0.02 10.30 -6.93
CA HIS A 170 -1.43 10.39 -6.80
C HIS A 170 -1.84 11.27 -5.61
N ASN A 171 -1.19 11.14 -4.46
CA ASN A 171 -1.46 11.90 -3.26
C ASN A 171 -1.19 13.41 -3.49
N LEU A 172 -0.06 13.73 -4.10
CA LEU A 172 0.32 15.10 -4.41
C LEU A 172 -0.65 15.75 -5.41
N LEU A 173 -1.08 15.01 -6.43
CA LEU A 173 -2.08 15.47 -7.40
C LEU A 173 -3.43 15.72 -6.71
N CYS A 174 -3.85 14.80 -5.86
CA CYS A 174 -5.13 14.90 -5.14
C CYS A 174 -5.19 16.15 -4.25
N ILE A 175 -4.07 16.52 -3.61
CA ILE A 175 -3.98 17.72 -2.76
C ILE A 175 -3.87 18.98 -3.61
N SER A 176 -3.11 18.93 -4.71
CA SER A 176 -2.93 20.09 -5.58
C SER A 176 -4.23 20.53 -6.27
N LEU A 177 -5.08 19.57 -6.63
CA LEU A 177 -6.35 19.80 -7.31
C LEU A 177 -7.53 20.07 -6.38
N SER A 178 -7.39 19.84 -5.07
CA SER A 178 -8.48 20.04 -4.12
C SER A 178 -8.68 21.52 -3.77
N ASN A 179 -9.90 22.03 -3.99
CA ASN A 179 -10.31 23.35 -3.54
C ASN A 179 -10.55 23.38 -2.01
N PRO A 180 -10.20 24.47 -1.29
CA PRO A 180 -10.36 24.55 0.18
C PRO A 180 -11.79 24.32 0.66
N VAL A 181 -12.75 24.85 -0.09
CA VAL A 181 -14.18 24.76 0.25
C VAL A 181 -14.73 23.34 0.06
N GLU A 182 -14.22 22.59 -0.92
CA GLU A 182 -14.59 21.18 -1.14
C GLU A 182 -13.99 20.25 -0.08
N LEU A 183 -12.82 20.56 0.47
CA LEU A 183 -12.19 19.80 1.55
C LEU A 183 -13.04 19.79 2.83
N LEU A 184 -13.74 20.89 3.11
CA LEU A 184 -14.64 20.99 4.27
C LEU A 184 -16.01 20.33 4.01
N LYS A 185 -16.52 20.42 2.77
CA LYS A 185 -17.81 19.82 2.39
C LYS A 185 -17.74 18.33 2.05
N GLY A 186 -16.54 17.76 1.89
CA GLY A 186 -16.33 16.37 1.50
C GLY A 186 -16.82 15.32 2.49
N GLY A 187 -17.33 15.73 3.66
CA GLY A 187 -17.95 14.82 4.63
C GLY A 187 -19.42 14.49 4.36
N ASN A 188 -20.13 15.29 3.56
CA ASN A 188 -21.59 15.16 3.38
C ASN A 188 -22.01 14.67 1.98
N LYS A 189 -21.08 14.29 1.10
CA LYS A 189 -21.45 13.76 -0.21
C LYS A 189 -21.79 12.27 -0.23
N GLY A 190 -21.81 11.59 0.92
CA GLY A 190 -22.19 10.18 1.05
C GLY A 190 -23.67 9.89 1.23
N GLU A 191 -24.47 10.89 1.62
CA GLU A 191 -25.92 10.75 1.75
C GLU A 191 -26.63 11.71 0.80
N LYS A 192 -26.72 11.33 -0.47
CA LYS A 192 -27.83 11.81 -1.28
C LYS A 192 -29.06 11.06 -0.76
N GLU A 193 -29.90 11.75 -0.01
CA GLU A 193 -31.25 11.29 0.27
C GLU A 193 -31.88 10.79 -1.05
N PRO A 194 -32.46 9.59 -1.07
CA PRO A 194 -33.22 9.13 -2.22
C PRO A 194 -34.35 10.15 -2.42
N LYS A 195 -34.35 10.85 -3.53
CA LYS A 195 -35.50 11.66 -3.93
C LYS A 195 -36.67 10.70 -4.06
N ALA A 196 -37.49 10.66 -3.04
CA ALA A 196 -38.78 10.01 -3.10
C ALA A 196 -39.56 10.70 -4.23
N LYS A 197 -39.73 10.02 -5.36
CA LYS A 197 -40.70 10.40 -6.37
C LYS A 197 -42.05 10.17 -5.71
N VAL A 198 -42.62 11.21 -5.14
CA VAL A 198 -44.02 11.25 -4.78
C VAL A 198 -44.78 11.18 -6.11
N LEU A 199 -45.22 9.98 -6.47
CA LEU A 199 -46.24 9.79 -7.50
C LEU A 199 -47.51 10.37 -6.91
N THR A 200 -47.85 11.59 -7.27
CA THR A 200 -49.17 12.15 -7.10
C THR A 200 -50.08 11.37 -8.08
N ALA A 201 -50.68 10.31 -7.57
CA ALA A 201 -51.87 9.75 -8.17
C ALA A 201 -53.02 10.73 -7.92
N GLY A 202 -53.20 11.68 -8.83
CA GLY A 202 -54.39 12.50 -8.93
C GLY A 202 -55.45 11.65 -9.64
N GLY A 203 -56.39 11.10 -8.87
CA GLY A 203 -57.61 10.59 -9.41
C GLY A 203 -58.53 11.74 -9.76
N GLY A 204 -59.10 11.72 -10.95
CA GLY A 204 -60.33 12.41 -11.31
C GLY A 204 -61.52 11.55 -11.08
#